data_eab27f478677c96897c33b072b8940f4
#
_entry.id   eab27f478677c96897c33b072b8940f4
#
_cell.length_a   1.000
_cell.length_b   1.000
_cell.length_c   1.000
_cell.angle_alpha   90.00
_cell.angle_beta   90.00
_cell.angle_gamma   90.00
#
_symmetry.space_group_name_H-M   'P 1'
#
loop_
_entity.id
_entity.type
_entity.pdbx_description
1 polymer ?
#
loop_
_entity_poly.entity_id
_entity_poly.type
_entity_poly.pdbx_seq_one_letter_code
_entity_poly.pdbx_strand_id
1 'polypeptide(L)'
;MKLAIFTHIPWPEGSDPAEIFSRTSEQIQYAEELGFHSAWFAEHHFSRYSLGSSSLVIASSIAARTTKIRLGTAVLVPTLHNPIRLAEDAATLDAVSGGRLDLGFGRGTFGYEYGGFNVDESESQARFQESVEIVQGLFTTTEFSYDGEFYSVNKLNLVPPTIQ
;
A
#
# COMPACT_ATOMS: atom_id res chain seq x y z
N MET A 1 0.02 -12.24 -22.65
CA MET A 1 -0.94 -11.86 -21.59
C MET A 1 -0.19 -11.82 -20.28
N LYS A 2 -0.38 -10.80 -19.44
CA LYS A 2 0.20 -10.73 -18.10
C LYS A 2 -0.85 -11.21 -17.09
N LEU A 3 -0.53 -12.21 -16.28
CA LEU A 3 -1.40 -12.73 -15.22
C LEU A 3 -1.01 -12.10 -13.89
N ALA A 4 -1.99 -11.82 -13.06
CA ALA A 4 -1.80 -11.31 -11.70
C ALA A 4 -2.61 -12.14 -10.72
N ILE A 5 -2.16 -12.21 -9.47
CA ILE A 5 -2.92 -12.72 -8.34
C ILE A 5 -3.34 -11.54 -7.47
N PHE A 6 -4.57 -11.55 -6.97
CA PHE A 6 -5.09 -10.58 -6.01
C PHE A 6 -5.56 -11.29 -4.75
N THR A 7 -5.27 -10.73 -3.61
CA THR A 7 -5.77 -11.23 -2.32
C THR A 7 -6.08 -10.08 -1.36
N HIS A 8 -7.18 -10.21 -0.62
CA HIS A 8 -7.48 -9.37 0.53
C HIS A 8 -7.21 -10.09 1.86
N ILE A 9 -6.60 -11.28 1.81
CA ILE A 9 -6.14 -12.05 2.97
C ILE A 9 -7.27 -12.20 4.00
N PRO A 10 -8.35 -12.93 3.68
CA PRO A 10 -9.50 -13.07 4.58
C PRO A 10 -9.10 -13.80 5.87
N TRP A 11 -9.75 -13.45 6.99
CA TRP A 11 -9.52 -14.05 8.30
C TRP A 11 -10.70 -14.92 8.75
N PRO A 12 -10.80 -16.19 8.35
CA PRO A 12 -11.84 -17.09 8.80
C PRO A 12 -11.82 -17.29 10.32
N GLU A 13 -12.99 -17.58 10.90
CA GLU A 13 -13.09 -17.86 12.32
C GLU A 13 -12.28 -19.11 12.71
N GLY A 14 -11.61 -19.04 13.85
CA GLY A 14 -10.74 -20.12 14.34
C GLY A 14 -9.39 -20.26 13.64
N SER A 15 -9.09 -19.42 12.63
CA SER A 15 -7.80 -19.47 11.93
C SER A 15 -6.74 -18.61 12.62
N ASP A 16 -5.51 -19.11 12.64
CA ASP A 16 -4.34 -18.36 13.12
C ASP A 16 -3.88 -17.37 12.07
N PRO A 17 -3.81 -16.05 12.40
CA PRO A 17 -3.29 -15.03 11.48
C PRO A 17 -1.87 -15.31 10.98
N ALA A 18 -0.99 -15.82 11.83
CA ALA A 18 0.39 -16.12 11.44
C ALA A 18 0.44 -17.21 10.36
N GLU A 19 -0.39 -18.24 10.49
CA GLU A 19 -0.50 -19.30 9.48
C GLU A 19 -1.05 -18.76 8.15
N ILE A 20 -2.05 -17.85 8.20
CA ILE A 20 -2.61 -17.22 7.00
C ILE A 20 -1.54 -16.41 6.27
N PHE A 21 -0.75 -15.60 6.97
CA PHE A 21 0.35 -14.85 6.36
C PHE A 21 1.43 -15.76 5.76
N SER A 22 1.78 -16.86 6.44
CA SER A 22 2.73 -17.86 5.91
C SER A 22 2.22 -18.47 4.60
N ARG A 23 0.98 -18.96 4.60
CA ARG A 23 0.32 -19.53 3.41
C ARG A 23 0.19 -18.52 2.27
N THR A 24 -0.16 -17.26 2.58
CA THR A 24 -0.20 -16.20 1.56
C THR A 24 1.17 -16.01 0.92
N SER A 25 2.23 -15.98 1.72
CA SER A 25 3.60 -15.86 1.21
C SER A 25 3.98 -17.04 0.32
N GLU A 26 3.67 -18.27 0.72
CA GLU A 26 3.92 -19.48 -0.08
C GLU A 26 3.15 -19.45 -1.42
N GLN A 27 1.89 -18.99 -1.39
CA GLN A 27 1.08 -18.85 -2.61
C GLN A 27 1.70 -17.85 -3.58
N ILE A 28 2.23 -16.72 -3.09
CA ILE A 28 2.84 -15.71 -3.94
C ILE A 28 4.18 -16.21 -4.51
N GLN A 29 4.99 -16.91 -3.71
CA GLN A 29 6.22 -17.56 -4.19
C GLN A 29 5.90 -18.58 -5.30
N TYR A 30 4.88 -19.40 -5.10
CA TYR A 30 4.44 -20.35 -6.11
C TYR A 30 3.89 -19.67 -7.38
N ALA A 31 3.16 -18.55 -7.22
CA ALA A 31 2.73 -17.75 -8.36
C ALA A 31 3.92 -17.19 -9.15
N GLU A 32 4.99 -16.76 -8.47
CA GLU A 32 6.23 -16.33 -9.13
C GLU A 32 6.86 -17.48 -9.93
N GLU A 33 6.94 -18.69 -9.38
CA GLU A 33 7.46 -19.90 -10.07
C GLU A 33 6.64 -20.22 -11.33
N LEU A 34 5.32 -20.02 -11.27
CA LEU A 34 4.41 -20.21 -12.40
C LEU A 34 4.47 -19.06 -13.44
N GLY A 35 5.25 -18.01 -13.19
CA GLY A 35 5.43 -16.90 -14.10
C GLY A 35 4.32 -15.84 -14.03
N PHE A 36 3.60 -15.72 -12.93
CA PHE A 36 2.70 -14.60 -12.72
C PHE A 36 3.48 -13.29 -12.71
N HIS A 37 2.89 -12.26 -13.31
CA HIS A 37 3.53 -10.95 -13.44
C HIS A 37 3.54 -10.15 -12.14
N SER A 38 2.43 -10.20 -11.40
CA SER A 38 2.26 -9.38 -10.20
C SER A 38 1.32 -10.02 -9.18
N ALA A 39 1.52 -9.64 -7.91
CA ALA A 39 0.65 -9.95 -6.78
C ALA A 39 0.13 -8.65 -6.18
N TRP A 40 -1.18 -8.59 -5.90
CA TRP A 40 -1.87 -7.39 -5.44
C TRP A 40 -2.56 -7.63 -4.11
N PHE A 41 -2.42 -6.67 -3.19
CA PHE A 41 -2.94 -6.73 -1.81
C PHE A 41 -3.95 -5.62 -1.58
N ALA A 42 -5.10 -5.96 -0.98
CA ALA A 42 -6.05 -4.98 -0.50
C ALA A 42 -5.63 -4.40 0.86
N GLU A 43 -6.15 -3.22 1.17
CA GLU A 43 -6.10 -2.62 2.50
C GLU A 43 -7.49 -2.55 3.10
N HIS A 44 -7.67 -3.15 4.29
CA HIS A 44 -8.89 -3.10 5.08
C HIS A 44 -8.58 -3.14 6.58
N HIS A 45 -9.44 -2.51 7.37
CA HIS A 45 -9.20 -2.32 8.80
C HIS A 45 -10.36 -2.83 9.65
N PHE A 46 -10.08 -3.14 10.91
CA PHE A 46 -11.03 -3.39 12.02
C PHE A 46 -12.06 -4.50 11.78
N SER A 47 -11.87 -5.36 10.80
CA SER A 47 -12.82 -6.46 10.52
C SER A 47 -12.11 -7.75 10.11
N ARG A 48 -12.80 -8.87 10.23
CA ARG A 48 -12.30 -10.18 9.77
C ARG A 48 -12.36 -10.35 8.25
N TYR A 49 -12.89 -9.35 7.55
CA TYR A 49 -12.91 -9.34 6.09
C TYR A 49 -11.51 -9.44 5.50
N SER A 50 -10.52 -8.81 6.17
CA SER A 50 -9.14 -8.83 5.73
C SER A 50 -8.15 -8.71 6.89
N LEU A 51 -7.03 -9.43 6.81
CA LEU A 51 -5.82 -9.19 7.59
C LEU A 51 -4.90 -8.13 6.94
N GLY A 52 -5.30 -7.58 5.82
CA GLY A 52 -4.53 -6.65 5.00
C GLY A 52 -4.50 -5.21 5.53
N SER A 53 -4.41 -5.00 6.84
CA SER A 53 -4.38 -3.66 7.44
C SER A 53 -3.11 -2.85 7.14
N SER A 54 -2.06 -3.48 6.64
CA SER A 54 -0.80 -2.83 6.26
C SER A 54 -0.23 -3.48 5.01
N SER A 55 -0.80 -3.12 3.86
CA SER A 55 -0.47 -3.72 2.56
C SER A 55 1.02 -3.56 2.19
N LEU A 56 1.65 -2.42 2.53
CA LEU A 56 3.08 -2.19 2.28
C LEU A 56 3.98 -3.07 3.16
N VAL A 57 3.63 -3.31 4.44
CA VAL A 57 4.39 -4.20 5.33
C VAL A 57 4.29 -5.65 4.83
N ILE A 58 3.10 -6.09 4.42
CA ILE A 58 2.88 -7.41 3.84
C ILE A 58 3.70 -7.56 2.56
N ALA A 59 3.60 -6.60 1.64
CA ALA A 59 4.37 -6.60 0.40
C ALA A 59 5.90 -6.61 0.64
N SER A 60 6.40 -5.88 1.66
CA SER A 60 7.81 -5.92 2.07
C SER A 60 8.25 -7.31 2.52
N SER A 61 7.43 -8.00 3.32
CA SER A 61 7.72 -9.35 3.78
C SER A 61 7.81 -10.35 2.62
N ILE A 62 7.01 -10.16 1.59
CA ILE A 62 6.99 -10.98 0.38
C ILE A 62 8.13 -10.58 -0.56
N ALA A 63 8.47 -9.29 -0.65
CA ALA A 63 9.62 -8.82 -1.42
C ALA A 63 10.93 -9.52 -1.03
N ALA A 64 11.11 -9.77 0.28
CA ALA A 64 12.27 -10.48 0.81
C ALA A 64 12.33 -11.99 0.44
N ARG A 65 11.22 -12.55 -0.07
CA ARG A 65 11.08 -13.98 -0.41
C ARG A 65 10.87 -14.24 -1.90
N THR A 66 10.83 -13.18 -2.70
CA THR A 66 10.59 -13.21 -4.15
C THR A 66 11.62 -12.36 -4.87
N THR A 67 11.80 -12.56 -6.16
CA THR A 67 12.85 -11.88 -6.93
C THR A 67 12.38 -11.24 -8.23
N LYS A 68 11.20 -11.63 -8.75
CA LYS A 68 10.70 -11.23 -10.07
C LYS A 68 9.30 -10.67 -10.05
N ILE A 69 8.39 -11.27 -9.27
CA ILE A 69 6.98 -10.88 -9.24
C ILE A 69 6.86 -9.45 -8.72
N ARG A 70 6.08 -8.61 -9.41
CA ARG A 70 5.78 -7.26 -8.96
C ARG A 70 4.76 -7.29 -7.83
N LEU A 71 4.83 -6.34 -6.94
CA LEU A 71 4.03 -6.27 -5.72
C LEU A 71 3.18 -5.00 -5.76
N GLY A 72 1.88 -5.18 -5.79
CA GLY A 72 0.94 -4.07 -5.95
C GLY A 72 -0.02 -3.89 -4.78
N THR A 73 -0.54 -2.68 -4.63
CA THR A 73 -1.65 -2.38 -3.74
C THR A 73 -2.94 -2.19 -4.53
N ALA A 74 -4.01 -2.90 -4.15
CA ALA A 74 -5.31 -2.81 -4.81
C ALA A 74 -6.47 -2.85 -3.78
N VAL A 75 -6.65 -1.77 -3.08
CA VAL A 75 -5.98 -0.49 -3.19
C VAL A 75 -5.35 -0.13 -1.85
N LEU A 76 -4.37 0.77 -1.85
CA LEU A 76 -3.95 1.48 -0.66
C LEU A 76 -4.87 2.70 -0.48
N VAL A 77 -5.27 3.01 0.75
CA VAL A 77 -6.23 4.07 1.06
C VAL A 77 -5.52 5.29 1.66
N PRO A 78 -4.97 6.22 0.83
CA PRO A 78 -4.15 7.33 1.31
C PRO A 78 -4.86 8.25 2.31
N THR A 79 -6.20 8.31 2.23
CA THR A 79 -7.05 9.06 3.16
C THR A 79 -6.87 8.66 4.63
N LEU A 80 -6.47 7.41 4.88
CA LEU A 80 -6.27 6.86 6.23
C LEU A 80 -4.83 7.00 6.73
N HIS A 81 -3.94 7.58 5.92
CA HIS A 81 -2.51 7.69 6.20
C HIS A 81 -2.03 9.15 6.24
N ASN A 82 -0.89 9.37 6.90
CA ASN A 82 -0.12 10.58 6.63
C ASN A 82 0.59 10.43 5.27
N PRO A 83 0.38 11.32 4.30
CA PRO A 83 0.89 11.14 2.93
C PRO A 83 2.42 11.18 2.84
N ILE A 84 3.10 11.91 3.72
CA ILE A 84 4.57 11.95 3.75
C ILE A 84 5.10 10.59 4.20
N ARG A 85 4.54 10.04 5.29
CA ARG A 85 4.94 8.72 5.78
C ARG A 85 4.63 7.62 4.77
N LEU A 86 3.49 7.73 4.11
CA LEU A 86 3.09 6.81 3.05
C LEU A 86 4.10 6.81 1.89
N ALA A 87 4.57 8.00 1.47
CA ALA A 87 5.59 8.11 0.42
C ALA A 87 6.92 7.48 0.85
N GLU A 88 7.36 7.68 2.10
CA GLU A 88 8.59 7.08 2.63
C GLU A 88 8.48 5.54 2.70
N ASP A 89 7.36 5.01 3.18
CA ASP A 89 7.14 3.57 3.28
C ASP A 89 7.10 2.92 1.88
N ALA A 90 6.43 3.57 0.93
CA ALA A 90 6.39 3.11 -0.46
C ALA A 90 7.76 3.17 -1.14
N ALA A 91 8.51 4.25 -0.98
CA ALA A 91 9.86 4.36 -1.53
C ALA A 91 10.83 3.35 -0.89
N THR A 92 10.68 3.08 0.41
CA THR A 92 11.44 2.04 1.09
C THR A 92 11.14 0.67 0.51
N LEU A 93 9.86 0.33 0.31
CA LEU A 93 9.48 -0.93 -0.33
C LEU A 93 9.97 -1.01 -1.78
N ASP A 94 9.91 0.09 -2.53
CA ASP A 94 10.46 0.15 -3.90
C ASP A 94 11.95 -0.22 -3.90
N ALA A 95 12.74 0.40 -3.02
CA ALA A 95 14.15 0.10 -2.86
C ALA A 95 14.43 -1.35 -2.41
N VAL A 96 13.73 -1.84 -1.39
CA VAL A 96 13.89 -3.20 -0.85
C VAL A 96 13.49 -4.26 -1.88
N SER A 97 12.46 -3.99 -2.67
CA SER A 97 12.00 -4.91 -3.72
C SER A 97 12.83 -4.88 -5.00
N GLY A 98 13.74 -3.91 -5.16
CA GLY A 98 14.49 -3.70 -6.41
C GLY A 98 13.61 -3.14 -7.53
N GLY A 99 12.73 -2.16 -7.24
CA GLY A 99 11.86 -1.49 -8.22
C GLY A 99 10.65 -2.30 -8.65
N ARG A 100 10.17 -3.22 -7.80
CA ARG A 100 9.02 -4.10 -8.12
C ARG A 100 7.70 -3.62 -7.54
N LEU A 101 7.64 -2.44 -6.96
CA LEU A 101 6.40 -1.89 -6.39
C LEU A 101 5.49 -1.31 -7.48
N ASP A 102 4.20 -1.60 -7.37
CA ASP A 102 3.12 -0.94 -8.11
C ASP A 102 2.11 -0.35 -7.12
N LEU A 103 1.91 0.97 -7.12
CA LEU A 103 0.97 1.62 -6.22
C LEU A 103 -0.38 1.85 -6.88
N GLY A 104 -1.41 1.17 -6.37
CA GLY A 104 -2.80 1.44 -6.68
C GLY A 104 -3.48 2.12 -5.50
N PHE A 105 -4.02 3.31 -5.74
CA PHE A 105 -4.71 4.11 -4.74
C PHE A 105 -6.22 4.06 -4.88
N GLY A 106 -6.92 4.10 -3.74
CA GLY A 106 -8.35 4.24 -3.68
C GLY A 106 -8.77 5.14 -2.51
N ARG A 107 -9.91 5.80 -2.65
CA ARG A 107 -10.43 6.70 -1.62
C ARG A 107 -10.81 5.98 -0.32
N GLY A 108 -11.17 4.69 -0.41
CA GLY A 108 -11.83 3.95 0.64
C GLY A 108 -13.35 3.92 0.48
N THR A 109 -14.02 3.00 1.17
CA THR A 109 -15.46 2.74 0.98
C THR A 109 -16.21 2.52 2.27
N PHE A 110 -15.53 2.12 3.35
CA PHE A 110 -16.21 1.72 4.58
C PHE A 110 -16.18 2.82 5.64
N GLY A 111 -17.35 3.37 5.99
CA GLY A 111 -17.47 4.43 6.99
C GLY A 111 -16.89 4.08 8.36
N TYR A 112 -16.90 2.80 8.75
CA TYR A 112 -16.30 2.35 10.02
C TYR A 112 -14.76 2.45 10.00
N GLU A 113 -14.12 2.32 8.84
CA GLU A 113 -12.68 2.50 8.69
C GLU A 113 -12.31 3.97 8.88
N TYR A 114 -13.04 4.89 8.23
CA TYR A 114 -12.88 6.33 8.46
C TYR A 114 -13.04 6.70 9.93
N GLY A 115 -14.13 6.23 10.57
CA GLY A 115 -14.37 6.48 11.99
C GLY A 115 -13.26 5.94 12.90
N GLY A 116 -12.71 4.78 12.59
CA GLY A 116 -11.59 4.18 13.34
C GLY A 116 -10.30 5.00 13.28
N PHE A 117 -10.07 5.73 12.19
CA PHE A 117 -8.92 6.63 12.01
C PHE A 117 -9.24 8.10 12.33
N ASN A 118 -10.44 8.41 12.84
CA ASN A 118 -10.91 9.76 13.12
C ASN A 118 -10.87 10.68 11.87
N VAL A 119 -11.18 10.14 10.72
CA VAL A 119 -11.32 10.88 9.46
C VAL A 119 -12.81 11.11 9.21
N ASP A 120 -13.20 12.33 8.89
CA ASP A 120 -14.56 12.61 8.43
C ASP A 120 -14.73 12.09 6.99
N GLU A 121 -15.71 11.19 6.81
CA GLU A 121 -15.98 10.61 5.49
C GLU A 121 -16.34 11.69 4.45
N SER A 122 -16.95 12.80 4.86
CA SER A 122 -17.29 13.91 3.96
C SER A 122 -16.05 14.61 3.37
N GLU A 123 -14.90 14.56 4.06
CA GLU A 123 -13.62 15.12 3.63
C GLU A 123 -12.80 14.12 2.80
N SER A 124 -13.24 12.87 2.73
CA SER A 124 -12.43 11.76 2.19
C SER A 124 -11.97 11.98 0.74
N GLN A 125 -12.79 12.62 -0.10
CA GLN A 125 -12.43 12.89 -1.49
C GLN A 125 -11.32 13.96 -1.60
N ALA A 126 -11.41 15.03 -0.82
CA ALA A 126 -10.41 16.09 -0.83
C ALA A 126 -9.10 15.60 -0.20
N ARG A 127 -9.15 14.90 0.94
CA ARG A 127 -7.97 14.26 1.56
C ARG A 127 -7.29 13.25 0.63
N PHE A 128 -8.08 12.45 -0.10
CA PHE A 128 -7.56 11.52 -1.09
C PHE A 128 -6.74 12.24 -2.16
N GLN A 129 -7.32 13.30 -2.73
CA GLN A 129 -6.67 14.06 -3.79
C GLN A 129 -5.36 14.70 -3.32
N GLU A 130 -5.39 15.42 -2.18
CA GLU A 130 -4.16 16.02 -1.61
C GLU A 130 -3.09 14.96 -1.29
N SER A 131 -3.51 13.83 -0.70
CA SER A 131 -2.58 12.75 -0.38
C SER A 131 -1.90 12.17 -1.62
N VAL A 132 -2.64 11.96 -2.71
CA VAL A 132 -2.08 11.45 -3.98
C VAL A 132 -1.13 12.47 -4.60
N GLU A 133 -1.50 13.76 -4.61
CA GLU A 133 -0.66 14.85 -5.12
C GLU A 133 0.65 14.96 -4.34
N ILE A 134 0.60 14.84 -3.00
CA ILE A 134 1.79 14.89 -2.14
C ILE A 134 2.69 13.68 -2.40
N VAL A 135 2.14 12.46 -2.45
CA VAL A 135 2.94 11.25 -2.72
C VAL A 135 3.60 11.36 -4.09
N GLN A 136 2.85 11.75 -5.12
CA GLN A 136 3.38 11.92 -6.46
C GLN A 136 4.44 13.02 -6.53
N GLY A 137 4.22 14.14 -5.85
CA GLY A 137 5.17 15.26 -5.79
C GLY A 137 6.47 14.85 -5.12
N LEU A 138 6.41 14.13 -4.00
CA LEU A 138 7.59 13.60 -3.30
C LEU A 138 8.39 12.58 -4.13
N PHE A 139 7.73 11.80 -4.98
CA PHE A 139 8.41 10.85 -5.86
C PHE A 139 9.11 11.50 -7.04
N THR A 140 8.66 12.68 -7.47
CA THR A 140 9.10 13.29 -8.74
C THR A 140 9.87 14.59 -8.60
N THR A 141 9.86 15.21 -7.42
CA THR A 141 10.37 16.57 -7.23
C THR A 141 11.27 16.66 -6.00
N THR A 142 12.47 17.22 -6.18
CA THR A 142 13.34 17.59 -5.06
C THR A 142 12.88 18.89 -4.41
N GLU A 143 13.12 19.04 -3.09
CA GLU A 143 12.62 20.19 -2.31
C GLU A 143 11.12 20.44 -2.53
N PHE A 144 10.34 19.36 -2.55
CA PHE A 144 8.91 19.41 -2.79
C PHE A 144 8.20 20.24 -1.72
N SER A 145 7.30 21.12 -2.16
CA SER A 145 6.44 21.93 -1.29
C SER A 145 4.99 21.80 -1.74
N TYR A 146 4.08 21.79 -0.79
CA TYR A 146 2.63 21.69 -1.00
C TYR A 146 1.91 22.51 0.08
N ASP A 147 0.86 23.23 -0.29
CA ASP A 147 0.04 23.99 0.64
C ASP A 147 -1.43 23.72 0.31
N GLY A 148 -2.01 22.75 1.02
CA GLY A 148 -3.37 22.26 0.85
C GLY A 148 -4.26 22.61 2.04
N GLU A 149 -5.48 22.10 2.02
CA GLU A 149 -6.46 22.27 3.10
C GLU A 149 -6.14 21.40 4.31
N PHE A 150 -5.64 20.15 4.08
CA PHE A 150 -5.41 19.15 5.12
C PHE A 150 -3.92 18.96 5.41
N TYR A 151 -3.06 19.23 4.46
CA TYR A 151 -1.62 18.98 4.57
C TYR A 151 -0.80 20.16 4.05
N SER A 152 0.31 20.44 4.74
CA SER A 152 1.31 21.40 4.29
C SER A 152 2.69 20.74 4.31
N VAL A 153 3.44 20.90 3.22
CA VAL A 153 4.80 20.36 3.05
C VAL A 153 5.72 21.48 2.62
N ASN A 154 6.88 21.60 3.24
CA ASN A 154 7.83 22.68 2.91
C ASN A 154 9.21 22.11 2.63
N LYS A 155 9.64 22.15 1.36
CA LYS A 155 10.98 21.78 0.85
C LYS A 155 11.48 20.43 1.38
N LEU A 156 10.64 19.37 1.27
CA LEU A 156 11.05 18.03 1.65
C LEU A 156 11.69 17.28 0.49
N ASN A 157 12.67 16.47 0.82
CA ASN A 157 13.23 15.47 -0.08
C ASN A 157 12.85 14.08 0.44
N LEU A 158 12.38 13.23 -0.46
CA LEU A 158 12.06 11.86 -0.14
C LEU A 158 13.32 11.04 0.15
N VAL A 159 13.34 10.30 1.25
CA VAL A 159 14.45 9.41 1.64
C VAL A 159 13.89 8.07 2.11
N PRO A 160 14.27 6.94 1.46
CA PRO A 160 15.09 6.85 0.25
C PRO A 160 14.37 7.46 -0.98
N PRO A 161 15.08 7.81 -2.05
CA PRO A 161 14.43 8.11 -3.32
C PRO A 161 13.89 6.81 -3.93
N THR A 162 12.89 6.91 -4.81
CA THR A 162 12.43 5.79 -5.63
C THR A 162 13.53 5.34 -6.60
N ILE A 163 13.57 4.04 -6.93
CA ILE A 163 14.59 3.48 -7.83
C ILE A 163 14.05 3.10 -9.21
N GLN A 164 12.73 3.15 -9.42
CA GLN A 164 12.09 2.94 -10.72
C GLN A 164 11.63 4.23 -11.37
#